data_1317f787ec15b189b48fee8571caf226
#
_entry.id   1317f787ec15b189b48fee8571caf226
#
_cell.length_a   1.000
_cell.length_b   1.000
_cell.length_c   1.000
_cell.angle_alpha   90.00
_cell.angle_beta   90.00
_cell.angle_gamma   90.00
#
_symmetry.space_group_name_H-M   'P 1'
#
loop_
_entity.id
_entity.type
_entity.pdbx_description
1 polymer ?
#
loop_
_entity_poly.entity_id
_entity_poly.type
_entity_poly.pdbx_seq_one_letter_code
_entity_poly.pdbx_strand_id
1 'polypeptide(L)'
;AIGKQLVCVHVNHGLMRKGESEQVIDVFGKELDANLIYVDAADRFLNLLDGVADPERKRKIIGGEFIKVFDEEAAKLEGIGYLAQGTIYPDILESDGVKAHHNVGGLPEGMEFKLVEPVKLLFKDEVRVVGEALGLPHGMVYRQPFPGPGLGVRCLGAITRDRLHALREADAILRDEFDKNGLAEKVWQYFVAVPDFKSVG
;
A
#
# COMPACT_ATOMS: atom_id res chain seq x y z
N ALA A 1 -0.21 9.98 -19.41
CA ALA A 1 0.42 10.15 -20.71
C ALA A 1 0.11 8.98 -21.66
N ILE A 2 0.18 7.74 -21.19
CA ILE A 2 -0.02 6.54 -22.03
C ILE A 2 -1.45 5.97 -21.99
N GLY A 3 -2.34 6.58 -21.19
CA GLY A 3 -3.76 6.23 -21.13
C GLY A 3 -4.00 4.74 -20.88
N LYS A 4 -4.86 4.14 -21.71
CA LYS A 4 -5.27 2.72 -21.57
C LYS A 4 -4.18 1.67 -21.86
N GLN A 5 -2.99 2.10 -22.29
CA GLN A 5 -1.84 1.19 -22.37
C GLN A 5 -1.28 0.81 -20.98
N LEU A 6 -1.61 1.62 -19.95
CA LEU A 6 -1.26 1.31 -18.57
C LEU A 6 -2.35 0.45 -17.93
N VAL A 7 -1.97 -0.73 -17.47
CA VAL A 7 -2.81 -1.59 -16.62
C VAL A 7 -2.40 -1.38 -15.18
N CYS A 8 -3.34 -0.97 -14.35
CA CYS A 8 -3.15 -0.81 -12.90
C CYS A 8 -3.77 -2.02 -12.19
N VAL A 9 -3.03 -2.65 -11.28
CA VAL A 9 -3.56 -3.73 -10.44
C VAL A 9 -3.62 -3.24 -9.01
N HIS A 10 -4.82 -3.18 -8.44
CA HIS A 10 -5.03 -2.87 -7.03
C HIS A 10 -5.40 -4.14 -6.26
N VAL A 11 -4.55 -4.54 -5.32
CA VAL A 11 -4.79 -5.71 -4.48
C VAL A 11 -5.31 -5.26 -3.12
N ASN A 12 -6.56 -5.62 -2.80
CA ASN A 12 -7.10 -5.50 -1.46
C ASN A 12 -6.67 -6.72 -0.64
N HIS A 13 -5.66 -6.55 0.20
CA HIS A 13 -5.17 -7.59 1.10
C HIS A 13 -5.89 -7.61 2.47
N GLY A 14 -7.01 -6.89 2.61
CA GLY A 14 -7.80 -6.85 3.84
C GLY A 14 -7.21 -6.00 4.98
N LEU A 15 -6.00 -5.46 4.83
CA LEU A 15 -5.30 -4.67 5.84
C LEU A 15 -5.28 -3.17 5.50
N MET A 16 -6.09 -2.76 4.54
CA MET A 16 -6.24 -1.36 4.13
C MET A 16 -7.04 -0.56 5.17
N ARG A 17 -6.87 0.76 5.15
CA ARG A 17 -7.72 1.69 5.90
C ARG A 17 -9.17 1.62 5.42
N LYS A 18 -10.09 2.13 6.25
CA LYS A 18 -11.50 2.23 5.88
C LYS A 18 -11.68 3.13 4.64
N GLY A 19 -12.37 2.61 3.62
CA GLY A 19 -12.65 3.34 2.38
C GLY A 19 -11.48 3.53 1.43
N GLU A 20 -10.28 2.99 1.74
CA GLU A 20 -9.08 3.26 0.93
C GLU A 20 -9.12 2.55 -0.42
N SER A 21 -9.59 1.30 -0.49
CA SER A 21 -9.75 0.59 -1.76
C SER A 21 -10.81 1.23 -2.64
N GLU A 22 -11.92 1.66 -2.06
CA GLU A 22 -13.00 2.38 -2.74
C GLU A 22 -12.47 3.70 -3.33
N GLN A 23 -11.68 4.45 -2.57
CA GLN A 23 -11.04 5.68 -3.05
C GLN A 23 -10.11 5.42 -4.24
N VAL A 24 -9.31 4.36 -4.19
CA VAL A 24 -8.44 3.99 -5.32
C VAL A 24 -9.27 3.67 -6.56
N ILE A 25 -10.35 2.90 -6.41
CA ILE A 25 -11.24 2.54 -7.52
C ILE A 25 -11.88 3.79 -8.13
N ASP A 26 -12.35 4.71 -7.28
CA ASP A 26 -12.99 5.94 -7.75
C ASP A 26 -12.00 6.85 -8.49
N VAL A 27 -10.84 7.12 -7.92
CA VAL A 27 -9.85 8.01 -8.55
C VAL A 27 -9.27 7.39 -9.83
N PHE A 28 -8.76 6.16 -9.76
CA PHE A 28 -8.09 5.56 -10.92
C PHE A 28 -9.07 5.04 -11.96
N GLY A 29 -10.20 4.47 -11.54
CA GLY A 29 -11.18 3.90 -12.46
C GLY A 29 -12.11 4.93 -13.07
N LYS A 30 -12.58 5.93 -12.30
CA LYS A 30 -13.59 6.89 -12.75
C LYS A 30 -12.99 8.24 -13.17
N GLU A 31 -12.12 8.83 -12.35
CA GLU A 31 -11.59 10.17 -12.63
C GLU A 31 -10.45 10.15 -13.66
N LEU A 32 -9.54 9.18 -13.56
CA LEU A 32 -8.40 9.05 -14.46
C LEU A 32 -8.64 8.11 -15.65
N ASP A 33 -9.82 7.49 -15.74
CA ASP A 33 -10.16 6.49 -16.78
C ASP A 33 -9.03 5.46 -17.02
N ALA A 34 -8.38 5.02 -15.94
CA ALA A 34 -7.30 4.05 -15.99
C ALA A 34 -7.87 2.63 -16.21
N ASN A 35 -7.10 1.78 -16.88
CA ASN A 35 -7.41 0.36 -16.96
C ASN A 35 -7.05 -0.29 -15.60
N LEU A 36 -8.01 -0.29 -14.68
CA LEU A 36 -7.84 -0.77 -13.30
C LEU A 36 -8.42 -2.17 -13.11
N ILE A 37 -7.56 -3.09 -12.67
CA ILE A 37 -7.96 -4.43 -12.21
C ILE A 37 -7.99 -4.38 -10.69
N TYR A 38 -9.15 -4.68 -10.11
CA TYR A 38 -9.32 -4.81 -8.66
C TYR A 38 -9.31 -6.29 -8.27
N VAL A 39 -8.45 -6.64 -7.33
CA VAL A 39 -8.32 -8.00 -6.81
C VAL A 39 -8.66 -7.99 -5.33
N ASP A 40 -9.75 -8.65 -4.94
CA ASP A 40 -10.05 -8.88 -3.53
C ASP A 40 -9.39 -10.19 -3.07
N ALA A 41 -8.30 -10.03 -2.33
CA ALA A 41 -7.54 -11.12 -1.75
C ALA A 41 -7.59 -11.11 -0.21
N ALA A 42 -8.53 -10.36 0.41
CA ALA A 42 -8.58 -10.13 1.84
C ALA A 42 -8.56 -11.43 2.66
N ASP A 43 -9.40 -12.38 2.33
CA ASP A 43 -9.45 -13.67 3.05
C ASP A 43 -8.17 -14.48 2.88
N ARG A 44 -7.54 -14.44 1.70
CA ARG A 44 -6.28 -15.12 1.41
C ARG A 44 -5.17 -14.65 2.35
N PHE A 45 -5.01 -13.32 2.48
CA PHE A 45 -4.00 -12.74 3.37
C PHE A 45 -4.31 -12.96 4.84
N LEU A 46 -5.57 -12.77 5.27
CA LEU A 46 -5.95 -12.94 6.66
C LEU A 46 -5.80 -14.38 7.13
N ASN A 47 -6.08 -15.36 6.29
CA ASN A 47 -5.88 -16.77 6.61
C ASN A 47 -4.39 -17.11 6.80
N LEU A 48 -3.49 -16.54 6.00
CA LEU A 48 -2.03 -16.73 6.15
C LEU A 48 -1.47 -16.04 7.40
N LEU A 49 -2.14 -15.02 7.89
CA LEU A 49 -1.75 -14.25 9.07
C LEU A 49 -2.36 -14.78 10.36
N ASP A 50 -3.19 -15.82 10.30
CA ASP A 50 -3.82 -16.39 11.48
C ASP A 50 -2.76 -16.88 12.50
N GLY A 51 -2.90 -16.44 13.75
CA GLY A 51 -1.96 -16.76 14.84
C GLY A 51 -0.57 -16.10 14.71
N VAL A 52 -0.29 -15.31 13.68
CA VAL A 52 1.01 -14.66 13.50
C VAL A 52 1.08 -13.37 14.32
N ALA A 53 1.88 -13.37 15.39
CA ALA A 53 2.05 -12.22 16.29
C ALA A 53 3.28 -11.37 15.94
N ASP A 54 4.36 -11.98 15.48
CA ASP A 54 5.63 -11.31 15.19
C ASP A 54 5.49 -10.35 13.98
N PRO A 55 5.85 -9.05 14.14
CA PRO A 55 5.64 -8.07 13.10
C PRO A 55 6.53 -8.28 11.86
N GLU A 56 7.73 -8.82 12.01
CA GLU A 56 8.61 -9.08 10.89
C GLU A 56 8.11 -10.28 10.06
N ARG A 57 7.60 -11.30 10.73
CA ARG A 57 6.95 -12.43 10.08
C ARG A 57 5.70 -12.00 9.34
N LYS A 58 4.90 -11.09 9.91
CA LYS A 58 3.75 -10.49 9.19
C LYS A 58 4.19 -9.80 7.90
N ARG A 59 5.24 -8.95 7.97
CA ARG A 59 5.77 -8.26 6.79
C ARG A 59 6.19 -9.22 5.70
N LYS A 60 6.91 -10.28 6.05
CA LYS A 60 7.38 -11.31 5.10
C LYS A 60 6.22 -12.06 4.45
N ILE A 61 5.20 -12.44 5.23
CA ILE A 61 4.01 -13.12 4.71
C ILE A 61 3.25 -12.19 3.77
N ILE A 62 2.97 -10.95 4.18
CA ILE A 62 2.22 -9.99 3.38
C ILE A 62 2.98 -9.67 2.08
N GLY A 63 4.27 -9.39 2.16
CA GLY A 63 5.09 -9.09 0.98
C GLY A 63 5.18 -10.26 0.02
N GLY A 64 5.46 -11.46 0.52
CA GLY A 64 5.56 -12.67 -0.32
C GLY A 64 4.23 -13.04 -0.97
N GLU A 65 3.12 -12.89 -0.27
CA GLU A 65 1.81 -13.20 -0.82
C GLU A 65 1.34 -12.15 -1.83
N PHE A 66 1.68 -10.87 -1.58
CA PHE A 66 1.40 -9.79 -2.53
C PHE A 66 2.06 -10.05 -3.90
N ILE A 67 3.32 -10.52 -3.90
CA ILE A 67 4.03 -10.89 -5.12
C ILE A 67 3.27 -11.99 -5.86
N LYS A 68 2.85 -13.05 -5.18
CA LYS A 68 2.12 -14.15 -5.82
C LYS A 68 0.81 -13.71 -6.45
N VAL A 69 0.03 -12.88 -5.72
CA VAL A 69 -1.23 -12.33 -6.28
C VAL A 69 -0.94 -11.46 -7.49
N PHE A 70 0.11 -10.63 -7.43
CA PHE A 70 0.52 -9.82 -8.56
C PHE A 70 0.91 -10.68 -9.76
N ASP A 71 1.68 -11.74 -9.55
CA ASP A 71 2.12 -12.68 -10.61
C ASP A 71 0.94 -13.39 -11.26
N GLU A 72 -0.01 -13.85 -10.45
CA GLU A 72 -1.23 -14.49 -10.93
C GLU A 72 -2.06 -13.55 -11.81
N GLU A 73 -2.14 -12.27 -11.47
CA GLU A 73 -2.86 -11.28 -12.29
C GLU A 73 -2.06 -10.89 -13.53
N ALA A 74 -0.76 -10.68 -13.38
CA ALA A 74 0.11 -10.33 -14.51
C ALA A 74 0.15 -11.45 -15.57
N ALA A 75 0.11 -12.72 -15.16
CA ALA A 75 0.06 -13.86 -16.07
C ALA A 75 -1.21 -13.94 -16.94
N LYS A 76 -2.29 -13.26 -16.53
CA LYS A 76 -3.53 -13.17 -17.30
C LYS A 76 -3.48 -12.09 -18.39
N LEU A 77 -2.46 -11.22 -18.36
CA LEU A 77 -2.33 -10.08 -19.24
C LEU A 77 -1.49 -10.42 -20.45
N GLU A 78 -2.02 -10.19 -21.64
CA GLU A 78 -1.31 -10.39 -22.88
C GLU A 78 -0.69 -9.07 -23.38
N GLY A 79 0.48 -9.14 -23.99
CA GLY A 79 1.13 -7.99 -24.63
C GLY A 79 1.75 -6.97 -23.67
N ILE A 80 1.89 -7.29 -22.39
CA ILE A 80 2.56 -6.46 -21.40
C ILE A 80 4.06 -6.74 -21.43
N GLY A 81 4.86 -5.74 -21.76
CA GLY A 81 6.34 -5.85 -21.83
C GLY A 81 7.07 -5.08 -20.74
N TYR A 82 6.35 -4.29 -19.93
CA TYR A 82 6.96 -3.38 -18.96
C TYR A 82 6.25 -3.45 -17.60
N LEU A 83 7.05 -3.36 -16.54
CA LEU A 83 6.57 -3.16 -15.16
C LEU A 83 6.95 -1.74 -14.70
N ALA A 84 5.96 -0.93 -14.35
CA ALA A 84 6.20 0.38 -13.75
C ALA A 84 6.36 0.22 -12.23
N GLN A 85 7.45 0.74 -11.68
CA GLN A 85 7.75 0.71 -10.26
C GLN A 85 7.96 2.13 -9.72
N GLY A 86 7.41 2.40 -8.54
CA GLY A 86 7.46 3.69 -7.87
C GLY A 86 8.73 3.92 -7.04
N THR A 87 9.86 3.36 -7.43
CA THR A 87 11.17 3.60 -6.79
C THR A 87 11.47 5.09 -6.77
N ILE A 88 11.92 5.62 -5.63
CA ILE A 88 12.37 7.00 -5.45
C ILE A 88 13.86 7.05 -5.08
N TYR A 89 14.47 8.22 -5.14
CA TYR A 89 15.91 8.34 -4.94
C TYR A 89 16.42 7.82 -3.57
N PRO A 90 15.73 8.03 -2.44
CA PRO A 90 16.11 7.40 -1.17
C PRO A 90 16.19 5.88 -1.21
N ASP A 91 15.30 5.21 -1.96
CA ASP A 91 15.32 3.74 -2.09
C ASP A 91 16.62 3.25 -2.77
N ILE A 92 17.15 4.04 -3.71
CA ILE A 92 18.43 3.74 -4.38
C ILE A 92 19.58 3.90 -3.39
N LEU A 93 19.60 4.99 -2.61
CA LEU A 93 20.66 5.24 -1.63
C LEU A 93 20.70 4.18 -0.53
N GLU A 94 19.53 3.70 -0.09
CA GLU A 94 19.42 2.66 0.91
C GLU A 94 19.85 1.28 0.36
N SER A 95 19.66 1.02 -0.94
CA SER A 95 20.01 -0.25 -1.57
C SER A 95 21.49 -0.50 -1.67
N ASP A 96 22.33 0.54 -1.69
CA ASP A 96 23.79 0.42 -1.73
C ASP A 96 24.40 0.03 -0.37
N GLY A 97 23.64 0.15 0.73
CA GLY A 97 24.12 -0.12 2.10
C GLY A 97 23.49 -1.33 2.80
N VAL A 98 22.25 -1.65 2.50
CA VAL A 98 21.50 -2.77 3.09
C VAL A 98 20.61 -3.34 2.00
N LYS A 99 20.66 -4.65 1.73
CA LYS A 99 19.75 -5.30 0.78
C LYS A 99 18.32 -4.90 1.11
N ALA A 100 17.81 -3.94 0.36
CA ALA A 100 16.60 -3.20 0.70
C ALA A 100 15.38 -4.11 0.67
N HIS A 101 14.74 -4.22 1.82
CA HIS A 101 13.47 -4.92 1.99
C HIS A 101 12.27 -4.16 1.37
N HIS A 102 12.53 -3.07 0.61
CA HIS A 102 11.49 -2.23 0.00
C HIS A 102 11.36 -2.43 -1.52
N ASN A 103 12.35 -2.97 -2.18
CA ASN A 103 12.17 -3.46 -3.52
C ASN A 103 11.55 -4.85 -3.42
N VAL A 104 10.33 -4.99 -3.86
CA VAL A 104 9.66 -6.24 -4.15
C VAL A 104 10.71 -7.14 -4.81
N GLY A 105 11.16 -8.15 -4.09
CA GLY A 105 12.28 -8.98 -4.50
C GLY A 105 12.04 -9.47 -5.91
N GLY A 106 13.03 -9.31 -6.75
CA GLY A 106 13.11 -9.58 -8.17
C GLY A 106 11.85 -9.99 -8.92
N LEU A 107 11.76 -9.64 -10.16
CA LEU A 107 10.70 -10.13 -11.04
C LEU A 107 10.52 -11.64 -10.85
N PRO A 108 9.28 -12.15 -10.87
CA PRO A 108 8.98 -13.57 -10.78
C PRO A 108 9.84 -14.36 -11.75
N GLU A 109 10.30 -15.53 -11.33
CA GLU A 109 11.03 -16.44 -12.23
C GLU A 109 10.13 -16.78 -13.43
N GLY A 110 10.50 -16.29 -14.61
CA GLY A 110 9.77 -16.52 -15.87
C GLY A 110 9.02 -15.32 -16.44
N MET A 111 8.98 -14.17 -15.78
CA MET A 111 8.44 -12.93 -16.35
C MET A 111 9.57 -12.00 -16.81
N GLU A 112 9.70 -11.82 -18.11
CA GLU A 112 10.68 -10.90 -18.72
C GLU A 112 10.11 -9.49 -18.92
N PHE A 113 9.67 -8.83 -17.81
CA PHE A 113 9.29 -7.42 -17.92
C PHE A 113 10.52 -6.50 -17.90
N LYS A 114 10.48 -5.48 -18.76
CA LYS A 114 11.42 -4.36 -18.66
C LYS A 114 10.94 -3.42 -17.56
N LEU A 115 11.82 -3.12 -16.61
CA LEU A 115 11.50 -2.23 -15.51
C LEU A 115 11.49 -0.77 -15.98
N VAL A 116 10.45 -0.02 -15.60
CA VAL A 116 10.31 1.42 -15.82
C VAL A 116 10.13 2.10 -14.47
N GLU A 117 11.05 2.97 -14.10
CA GLU A 117 11.11 3.69 -12.82
C GLU A 117 11.06 5.19 -13.07
N PRO A 118 9.88 5.77 -13.31
CA PRO A 118 9.76 7.16 -13.81
C PRO A 118 10.24 8.22 -12.82
N VAL A 119 10.21 7.91 -11.51
CA VAL A 119 10.48 8.86 -10.42
C VAL A 119 11.74 8.51 -9.61
N LYS A 120 12.57 7.60 -10.09
CA LYS A 120 13.72 7.07 -9.33
C LYS A 120 14.80 8.09 -8.97
N LEU A 121 14.83 9.22 -9.63
CA LEU A 121 15.79 10.30 -9.35
C LEU A 121 15.17 11.44 -8.51
N LEU A 122 13.93 11.28 -8.04
CA LEU A 122 13.20 12.28 -7.27
C LEU A 122 13.16 11.92 -5.80
N PHE A 123 13.23 12.94 -4.94
CA PHE A 123 12.87 12.81 -3.53
C PHE A 123 11.36 12.78 -3.35
N LYS A 124 10.91 12.32 -2.19
CA LYS A 124 9.48 12.16 -1.89
C LYS A 124 8.67 13.46 -2.04
N ASP A 125 9.25 14.58 -1.67
CA ASP A 125 8.58 15.88 -1.77
C ASP A 125 8.45 16.33 -3.23
N GLU A 126 9.46 16.05 -4.06
CA GLU A 126 9.41 16.31 -5.51
C GLU A 126 8.37 15.43 -6.20
N VAL A 127 8.24 14.15 -5.80
CA VAL A 127 7.20 13.24 -6.29
C VAL A 127 5.81 13.77 -5.96
N ARG A 128 5.60 14.39 -4.79
CA ARG A 128 4.35 15.02 -4.41
C ARG A 128 4.00 16.19 -5.33
N VAL A 129 4.95 17.07 -5.58
CA VAL A 129 4.76 18.20 -6.52
C VAL A 129 4.40 17.70 -7.91
N VAL A 130 5.08 16.66 -8.40
CA VAL A 130 4.75 16.02 -9.69
C VAL A 130 3.35 15.43 -9.66
N GLY A 131 2.95 14.76 -8.57
CA GLY A 131 1.62 14.19 -8.41
C GLY A 131 0.51 15.23 -8.55
N GLU A 132 0.63 16.37 -7.86
CA GLU A 132 -0.32 17.49 -7.98
C GLU A 132 -0.33 18.09 -9.40
N ALA A 133 0.84 18.29 -9.99
CA ALA A 133 0.96 18.80 -11.36
C ALA A 133 0.31 17.87 -12.41
N LEU A 134 0.22 16.57 -12.12
CA LEU A 134 -0.47 15.58 -12.94
C LEU A 134 -1.98 15.47 -12.63
N GLY A 135 -2.49 16.26 -11.69
CA GLY A 135 -3.92 16.34 -11.37
C GLY A 135 -4.39 15.32 -10.31
N LEU A 136 -3.48 14.69 -9.56
CA LEU A 136 -3.90 13.86 -8.43
C LEU A 136 -4.49 14.72 -7.30
N PRO A 137 -5.56 14.26 -6.64
CA PRO A 137 -6.15 14.99 -5.52
C PRO A 137 -5.14 15.24 -4.39
N HIS A 138 -5.12 16.47 -3.85
CA HIS A 138 -4.20 16.88 -2.78
C HIS A 138 -4.21 15.89 -1.60
N GLY A 139 -5.39 15.49 -1.12
CA GLY A 139 -5.52 14.54 -0.01
C GLY A 139 -4.93 13.15 -0.30
N MET A 140 -4.77 12.76 -1.57
CA MET A 140 -4.09 11.53 -1.96
C MET A 140 -2.57 11.72 -1.97
N VAL A 141 -2.09 12.84 -2.49
CA VAL A 141 -0.65 13.18 -2.60
C VAL A 141 -0.02 13.38 -1.23
N TYR A 142 -0.70 14.11 -0.34
CA TYR A 142 -0.21 14.45 1.01
C TYR A 142 -0.80 13.57 2.12
N ARG A 143 -1.35 12.40 1.77
CA ARG A 143 -1.87 11.48 2.77
C ARG A 143 -0.82 11.12 3.82
N GLN A 144 -1.28 10.89 5.04
CA GLN A 144 -0.44 10.41 6.14
C GLN A 144 0.31 9.13 5.75
N PRO A 145 1.59 8.97 6.17
CA PRO A 145 2.36 7.77 5.92
C PRO A 145 1.61 6.51 6.33
N PHE A 146 1.59 5.52 5.44
CA PHE A 146 0.94 4.25 5.69
C PHE A 146 1.90 3.12 5.31
N PRO A 147 2.18 2.18 6.21
CA PRO A 147 3.15 1.13 5.96
C PRO A 147 2.64 0.15 4.88
N GLY A 148 3.56 -0.43 4.10
CA GLY A 148 3.22 -1.43 3.09
C GLY A 148 2.38 -2.59 3.62
N PRO A 149 2.68 -3.16 4.82
CA PRO A 149 1.84 -4.18 5.45
C PRO A 149 0.48 -3.68 5.98
N GLY A 150 0.13 -2.43 5.76
CA GLY A 150 -1.14 -1.84 6.16
C GLY A 150 -1.35 -1.85 7.68
N LEU A 151 -2.60 -2.04 8.09
CA LEU A 151 -2.99 -2.12 9.49
C LEU A 151 -2.44 -3.38 10.20
N GLY A 152 -1.92 -4.35 9.46
CA GLY A 152 -1.39 -5.60 10.01
C GLY A 152 -0.25 -5.40 11.02
N VAL A 153 0.61 -4.38 10.84
CA VAL A 153 1.68 -4.05 11.78
C VAL A 153 1.24 -3.10 12.90
N ARG A 154 0.06 -2.50 12.79
CA ARG A 154 -0.56 -1.68 13.84
C ARG A 154 -1.48 -2.48 14.75
N CYS A 155 -1.86 -3.70 14.36
CA CYS A 155 -2.47 -4.69 15.21
C CYS A 155 -1.35 -5.48 15.91
N LEU A 156 -0.99 -5.09 17.14
CA LEU A 156 0.09 -5.72 17.90
C LEU A 156 -0.36 -7.09 18.40
N GLY A 157 0.50 -8.10 18.33
CA GLY A 157 0.10 -9.49 18.56
C GLY A 157 -0.60 -10.10 17.34
N ALA A 158 -1.30 -11.23 17.49
CA ALA A 158 -2.01 -11.90 16.42
C ALA A 158 -3.15 -11.04 15.88
N ILE A 159 -3.36 -11.08 14.56
CA ILE A 159 -4.47 -10.39 13.91
C ILE A 159 -5.73 -11.23 14.04
N THR A 160 -6.80 -10.64 14.60
CA THR A 160 -8.14 -11.19 14.53
C THR A 160 -9.03 -10.23 13.74
N ARG A 161 -10.11 -10.75 13.14
CA ARG A 161 -11.04 -9.91 12.36
C ARG A 161 -11.66 -8.80 13.22
N ASP A 162 -12.01 -9.09 14.46
CA ASP A 162 -12.59 -8.12 15.39
C ASP A 162 -11.60 -7.03 15.77
N ARG A 163 -10.35 -7.40 16.08
CA ARG A 163 -9.30 -6.41 16.40
C ARG A 163 -8.94 -5.56 15.19
N LEU A 164 -8.87 -6.15 14.02
CA LEU A 164 -8.62 -5.44 12.77
C LEU A 164 -9.77 -4.48 12.44
N HIS A 165 -11.01 -4.91 12.65
CA HIS A 165 -12.18 -4.04 12.49
C HIS A 165 -12.14 -2.87 13.47
N ALA A 166 -11.92 -3.13 14.75
CA ALA A 166 -11.81 -2.08 15.77
C ALA A 166 -10.67 -1.08 15.44
N LEU A 167 -9.51 -1.59 15.01
CA LEU A 167 -8.38 -0.77 14.59
C LEU A 167 -8.73 0.12 13.37
N ARG A 168 -9.43 -0.44 12.38
CA ARG A 168 -9.86 0.27 11.18
C ARG A 168 -10.84 1.40 11.49
N GLU A 169 -11.82 1.15 12.36
CA GLU A 169 -12.78 2.16 12.79
C GLU A 169 -12.10 3.26 13.62
N ALA A 170 -11.23 2.88 14.57
CA ALA A 170 -10.49 3.83 15.38
C ALA A 170 -9.54 4.70 14.55
N ASP A 171 -8.83 4.13 13.56
CA ASP A 171 -8.00 4.90 12.62
C ASP A 171 -8.85 5.89 11.80
N ALA A 172 -10.05 5.50 11.39
CA ALA A 172 -10.95 6.38 10.65
C ALA A 172 -11.44 7.54 11.52
N ILE A 173 -11.83 7.28 12.77
CA ILE A 173 -12.24 8.31 13.73
C ILE A 173 -11.09 9.27 14.02
N LEU A 174 -9.90 8.75 14.29
CA LEU A 174 -8.73 9.59 14.56
C LEU A 174 -8.44 10.53 13.39
N ARG A 175 -8.46 10.03 12.16
CA ARG A 175 -8.20 10.86 10.97
C ARG A 175 -9.26 11.94 10.80
N ASP A 176 -10.52 11.59 10.95
CA ASP A 176 -11.65 12.53 10.86
C ASP A 176 -11.53 13.65 11.91
N GLU A 177 -11.17 13.30 13.14
CA GLU A 177 -10.96 14.30 14.20
C GLU A 177 -9.75 15.19 13.94
N PHE A 178 -8.66 14.65 13.40
CA PHE A 178 -7.49 15.44 13.02
C PHE A 178 -7.80 16.40 11.88
N ASP A 179 -8.53 15.95 10.88
CA ASP A 179 -8.96 16.79 9.76
C ASP A 179 -9.89 17.91 10.20
N LYS A 180 -10.93 17.61 10.99
CA LYS A 180 -11.89 18.59 11.54
C LYS A 180 -11.22 19.68 12.38
N ASN A 181 -10.16 19.35 13.08
CA ASN A 181 -9.44 20.29 13.94
C ASN A 181 -8.22 20.93 13.27
N GLY A 182 -8.00 20.70 11.98
CA GLY A 182 -6.86 21.25 11.23
C GLY A 182 -5.50 20.79 11.78
N LEU A 183 -5.42 19.57 12.32
CA LEU A 183 -4.21 19.01 12.92
C LEU A 183 -3.43 18.10 11.95
N ALA A 184 -4.08 17.62 10.91
CA ALA A 184 -3.49 16.63 9.99
C ALA A 184 -2.18 17.12 9.35
N GLU A 185 -2.08 18.42 9.05
CA GLU A 185 -0.88 19.03 8.46
C GLU A 185 0.12 19.56 9.48
N LYS A 186 -0.27 19.62 10.77
CA LYS A 186 0.56 20.17 11.85
C LYS A 186 1.47 19.13 12.50
N VAL A 187 1.19 17.86 12.30
CA VAL A 187 1.96 16.76 12.86
C VAL A 187 2.52 15.88 11.76
N TRP A 188 3.74 15.41 11.95
CA TRP A 188 4.42 14.57 10.97
C TRP A 188 3.67 13.25 10.71
N GLN A 189 3.23 12.60 11.77
CA GLN A 189 2.51 11.32 11.69
C GLN A 189 1.63 11.12 12.91
N TYR A 190 0.47 10.55 12.68
CA TYR A 190 -0.45 10.07 13.71
C TYR A 190 -1.10 8.76 13.27
N PHE A 191 -1.39 7.87 14.20
CA PHE A 191 -2.00 6.59 13.92
C PHE A 191 -2.54 5.93 15.20
N VAL A 192 -3.40 4.94 15.03
CA VAL A 192 -3.86 4.06 16.08
C VAL A 192 -3.09 2.74 16.02
N ALA A 193 -2.78 2.16 17.17
CA ALA A 193 -2.33 0.79 17.31
C ALA A 193 -3.19 0.07 18.35
N VAL A 194 -3.54 -1.18 18.09
CA VAL A 194 -4.33 -2.01 19.00
C VAL A 194 -3.45 -3.10 19.57
N PRO A 195 -3.09 -3.01 20.87
CA PRO A 195 -2.27 -4.01 21.53
C PRO A 195 -3.09 -5.25 21.91
N ASP A 196 -2.39 -6.37 22.11
CA ASP A 196 -2.98 -7.64 22.53
C ASP A 196 -2.86 -7.81 24.05
N PHE A 197 -3.51 -6.91 24.78
CA PHE A 197 -3.66 -7.04 26.22
C PHE A 197 -5.05 -6.56 26.65
N LYS A 198 -5.49 -7.03 27.81
CA LYS A 198 -6.70 -6.55 28.46
C LYS A 198 -6.28 -5.71 29.66
N SER A 199 -6.83 -4.49 29.75
CA SER A 199 -6.79 -3.76 31.01
C SER A 199 -7.63 -4.53 32.03
N VAL A 200 -7.08 -4.77 33.20
CA VAL A 200 -7.83 -5.34 34.29
C VAL A 200 -8.80 -4.29 34.77
N GLY A 201 -10.08 -4.54 34.58
CA GLY A 201 -11.15 -3.80 35.22
C GLY A 201 -11.67 -4.61 36.39
#